data_cbad813513046a8b0a21a8c7d422e64e
#
_entry.id   cbad813513046a8b0a21a8c7d422e64e
#
_cell.length_a   1.000
_cell.length_b   1.000
_cell.length_c   1.000
_cell.angle_alpha   90.00
_cell.angle_beta   90.00
_cell.angle_gamma   90.00
#
_symmetry.space_group_name_H-M   'P 1'
#
loop_
_entity.id
_entity.type
_entity.pdbx_description
1 polymer ?
#
loop_
_entity_poly.entity_id
_entity_poly.type
_entity_poly.pdbx_seq_one_letter_code
_entity_poly.pdbx_strand_id
1 'polypeptide(L)'
;MTRFALLTAALIFLAACGGGGDASLLPTPSPTRAPAVAFHTPTPTSTPLPFIPPEAVPPLTLDDIFGSPAARAALKLDPAKLRTIVATGDVIPGRRVDQQIRLRDNDFAYPLSGTADILRQADLTAVNLEAPLIEDCPPHEEGLTFCGQPGFAGALADAGVDVATLENNHIGNYGQDGIDATKDLLTAEGIAWADAFAPAVREVRGLRFAFVAFNGVGGSFDRELIQRQIAAVREQADVVIAAFHWGAEYVAIPEAAPGIAEDNPVEIAHLAVDAGADLIIGNHPHWVQAVEVYKDRLIAYAHGNFILDQMWSRETTIGVIGRYTFYETKLVDADFLPVVIENSARPRPLEGTEAQVVLDDMQRASVSLRDLLASTP
;
A
#
# COMPACT_ATOMS: atom_id res chain seq x y z
N MET A 1 -57.39 2.30 -21.08
CA MET A 1 -57.50 3.29 -22.14
C MET A 1 -56.16 3.99 -22.21
N THR A 2 -55.31 3.94 -23.16
CA THR A 2 -55.18 3.70 -24.58
C THR A 2 -53.69 3.42 -24.80
N ARG A 3 -53.26 2.41 -25.26
CA ARG A 3 -52.69 1.73 -26.46
C ARG A 3 -52.01 2.66 -27.48
N PHE A 4 -50.96 2.06 -28.06
CA PHE A 4 -50.26 2.24 -29.36
C PHE A 4 -48.86 2.84 -29.31
N ALA A 5 -47.86 2.39 -30.09
CA ALA A 5 -47.62 1.19 -30.91
C ALA A 5 -46.16 1.22 -31.37
N LEU A 6 -45.64 0.06 -31.73
CA LEU A 6 -44.37 -0.19 -32.44
C LEU A 6 -44.22 0.56 -33.76
N LEU A 7 -43.01 0.85 -34.18
CA LEU A 7 -42.65 0.72 -35.60
C LEU A 7 -41.17 0.31 -35.79
N THR A 8 -41.04 -0.89 -36.33
CA THR A 8 -39.85 -1.49 -36.99
C THR A 8 -39.75 -1.01 -38.44
N ALA A 9 -38.56 -0.77 -38.94
CA ALA A 9 -38.33 -0.79 -40.38
C ALA A 9 -36.94 -1.34 -40.69
N ALA A 10 -36.92 -2.48 -41.37
CA ALA A 10 -35.80 -3.10 -42.06
C ALA A 10 -35.98 -2.91 -43.56
N LEU A 11 -34.91 -2.73 -44.32
CA LEU A 11 -34.82 -2.96 -45.80
C LEU A 11 -33.33 -3.06 -46.11
N ILE A 12 -32.68 -4.11 -46.53
CA ILE A 12 -32.75 -5.10 -47.66
C ILE A 12 -32.34 -4.48 -49.02
N PHE A 13 -31.22 -5.03 -49.56
CA PHE A 13 -30.77 -5.34 -50.90
C PHE A 13 -30.48 -4.22 -51.93
N LEU A 14 -29.34 -4.34 -52.64
CA LEU A 14 -29.21 -5.02 -53.94
C LEU A 14 -27.76 -5.08 -54.46
N ALA A 15 -27.40 -6.25 -54.99
CA ALA A 15 -26.21 -6.50 -55.81
C ALA A 15 -26.44 -6.17 -57.27
N ALA A 16 -25.38 -5.81 -57.98
CA ALA A 16 -25.40 -5.91 -59.45
C ALA A 16 -24.03 -6.34 -59.98
N CYS A 17 -24.08 -7.43 -60.76
CA CYS A 17 -22.98 -7.98 -61.58
C CYS A 17 -22.91 -7.31 -62.96
N GLY A 18 -21.72 -7.35 -63.57
CA GLY A 18 -21.48 -7.21 -65.01
C GLY A 18 -19.99 -6.93 -65.20
N GLY A 19 -19.16 -7.63 -65.87
CA GLY A 19 -19.26 -8.52 -67.00
C GLY A 19 -18.37 -8.01 -68.13
N GLY A 20 -17.26 -8.70 -68.46
CA GLY A 20 -16.78 -8.84 -69.80
C GLY A 20 -15.52 -8.08 -70.23
N GLY A 21 -14.51 -8.81 -70.77
CA GLY A 21 -13.62 -8.30 -71.75
C GLY A 21 -12.16 -8.78 -71.71
N ASP A 22 -11.92 -9.91 -72.33
CA ASP A 22 -10.56 -10.44 -72.70
C ASP A 22 -9.74 -9.46 -73.54
N ALA A 23 -8.47 -9.31 -73.19
CA ALA A 23 -7.42 -9.01 -74.17
C ALA A 23 -6.09 -9.57 -73.69
N SER A 24 -5.68 -10.65 -74.32
CA SER A 24 -4.38 -11.32 -74.24
C SER A 24 -3.28 -10.39 -74.74
N LEU A 25 -2.28 -10.10 -73.91
CA LEU A 25 -0.98 -9.58 -74.33
C LEU A 25 0.13 -10.43 -73.71
N LEU A 26 0.97 -11.03 -74.56
CA LEU A 26 2.13 -11.84 -74.25
C LEU A 26 3.18 -11.08 -73.43
N PRO A 27 3.86 -11.73 -72.48
CA PRO A 27 4.89 -11.08 -71.68
C PRO A 27 6.24 -11.04 -72.40
N THR A 28 6.85 -9.86 -72.42
CA THR A 28 8.26 -9.67 -72.79
C THR A 28 9.16 -10.13 -71.68
N PRO A 29 10.33 -10.82 -71.97
CA PRO A 29 11.24 -11.28 -70.93
C PRO A 29 11.99 -10.09 -70.30
N SER A 30 11.89 -10.01 -68.96
CA SER A 30 12.64 -9.06 -68.14
C SER A 30 14.08 -9.58 -67.90
N PRO A 31 15.10 -8.72 -67.89
CA PRO A 31 16.48 -9.15 -67.71
C PRO A 31 16.70 -9.64 -66.25
N THR A 32 17.25 -10.84 -66.11
CA THR A 32 17.63 -11.47 -64.88
C THR A 32 18.72 -10.64 -64.18
N ARG A 33 18.38 -9.96 -63.09
CA ARG A 33 19.33 -9.27 -62.23
C ARG A 33 20.03 -10.33 -61.33
N ALA A 34 21.36 -10.39 -61.38
CA ALA A 34 22.15 -11.23 -60.47
C ALA A 34 21.86 -10.89 -59.01
N PRO A 35 21.82 -11.90 -58.08
CA PRO A 35 21.58 -11.64 -56.70
C PRO A 35 22.74 -10.83 -56.09
N ALA A 36 22.42 -9.71 -55.46
CA ALA A 36 23.37 -8.94 -54.66
C ALA A 36 23.71 -9.77 -53.41
N VAL A 37 24.98 -10.10 -53.26
CA VAL A 37 25.53 -10.72 -52.05
C VAL A 37 25.46 -9.65 -50.96
N ALA A 38 24.47 -9.76 -50.08
CA ALA A 38 24.37 -8.95 -48.83
C ALA A 38 25.46 -9.44 -47.88
N PHE A 39 26.45 -8.63 -47.67
CA PHE A 39 27.36 -8.81 -46.52
C PHE A 39 26.60 -8.47 -45.25
N HIS A 40 26.14 -9.48 -44.51
CA HIS A 40 25.68 -9.31 -43.16
C HIS A 40 26.88 -8.98 -42.28
N THR A 41 27.07 -7.70 -41.97
CA THR A 41 27.90 -7.30 -40.85
C THR A 41 27.18 -7.77 -39.58
N PRO A 42 27.81 -8.66 -38.77
CA PRO A 42 27.19 -9.04 -37.51
C PRO A 42 27.08 -7.80 -36.64
N THR A 43 25.84 -7.36 -36.36
CA THR A 43 25.59 -6.37 -35.31
C THR A 43 26.17 -6.98 -34.02
N PRO A 44 27.05 -6.26 -33.30
CA PRO A 44 27.55 -6.76 -32.04
C PRO A 44 26.35 -6.96 -31.11
N THR A 45 26.02 -8.23 -30.86
CA THR A 45 25.04 -8.58 -29.83
C THR A 45 25.70 -8.24 -28.50
N SER A 46 25.42 -7.07 -27.96
CA SER A 46 25.79 -6.74 -26.59
C SER A 46 25.07 -7.74 -25.71
N THR A 47 25.81 -8.70 -25.18
CA THR A 47 25.30 -9.60 -24.14
C THR A 47 24.83 -8.70 -23.02
N PRO A 48 23.54 -8.75 -22.63
CA PRO A 48 23.07 -7.96 -21.50
C PRO A 48 23.95 -8.30 -20.30
N LEU A 49 24.45 -7.28 -19.61
CA LEU A 49 25.18 -7.51 -18.38
C LEU A 49 24.24 -8.25 -17.41
N PRO A 50 24.72 -9.31 -16.74
CA PRO A 50 23.88 -10.09 -15.86
C PRO A 50 23.29 -9.22 -14.74
N PHE A 51 22.06 -9.53 -14.30
CA PHE A 51 21.48 -8.93 -13.12
C PHE A 51 22.32 -9.25 -11.89
N ILE A 52 22.37 -8.32 -10.93
CA ILE A 52 23.06 -8.58 -9.66
C ILE A 52 22.21 -9.52 -8.79
N PRO A 53 22.82 -10.46 -8.08
CA PRO A 53 22.07 -11.33 -7.18
C PRO A 53 21.66 -10.56 -5.90
N PRO A 54 20.59 -10.98 -5.19
CA PRO A 54 20.04 -10.26 -4.04
C PRO A 54 21.08 -9.99 -2.94
N GLU A 55 21.98 -10.93 -2.67
CA GLU A 55 23.05 -10.80 -1.68
C GLU A 55 24.08 -9.70 -2.03
N ALA A 56 24.22 -9.35 -3.30
CA ALA A 56 25.13 -8.30 -3.75
C ALA A 56 24.48 -6.90 -3.73
N VAL A 57 23.17 -6.80 -3.47
CA VAL A 57 22.51 -5.50 -3.32
C VAL A 57 22.94 -4.90 -1.98
N PRO A 58 23.48 -3.65 -1.94
CA PRO A 58 23.84 -3.01 -0.68
C PRO A 58 22.61 -2.82 0.21
N PRO A 59 22.78 -2.77 1.55
CA PRO A 59 21.72 -2.41 2.47
C PRO A 59 21.09 -1.07 2.14
N LEU A 60 19.79 -0.91 2.43
CA LEU A 60 19.09 0.37 2.31
C LEU A 60 19.60 1.34 3.41
N THR A 61 19.75 2.60 3.08
CA THR A 61 20.15 3.66 4.01
C THR A 61 19.15 4.81 4.01
N LEU A 62 19.19 5.68 5.01
CA LEU A 62 18.36 6.89 5.02
C LEU A 62 18.66 7.81 3.81
N ASP A 63 19.91 7.85 3.38
CA ASP A 63 20.29 8.63 2.19
C ASP A 63 19.73 8.04 0.88
N ASP A 64 19.50 6.72 0.83
CA ASP A 64 18.80 6.09 -0.29
C ASP A 64 17.30 6.43 -0.29
N ILE A 65 16.68 6.54 0.87
CA ILE A 65 15.25 6.81 1.05
C ILE A 65 14.93 8.26 0.72
N PHE A 66 15.72 9.21 1.25
CA PHE A 66 15.45 10.65 1.13
C PHE A 66 16.34 11.37 0.11
N GLY A 67 17.32 10.69 -0.44
CA GLY A 67 18.26 11.25 -1.40
C GLY A 67 17.80 11.14 -2.85
N SER A 68 18.78 11.28 -3.76
CA SER A 68 18.49 11.13 -5.19
C SER A 68 18.25 9.65 -5.55
N PRO A 69 17.14 9.31 -6.23
CA PRO A 69 16.86 7.94 -6.68
C PRO A 69 17.91 7.36 -7.64
N ALA A 70 18.82 8.19 -8.16
CA ALA A 70 19.75 7.78 -9.21
C ALA A 70 20.70 6.64 -8.82
N ALA A 71 21.11 6.57 -7.55
CA ALA A 71 22.02 5.51 -7.08
C ALA A 71 21.32 4.13 -7.09
N ARG A 72 20.10 4.06 -6.61
CA ARG A 72 19.27 2.83 -6.59
C ARG A 72 18.81 2.44 -8.00
N ALA A 73 18.40 3.41 -8.82
CA ALA A 73 18.03 3.18 -10.22
C ALA A 73 19.19 2.63 -11.08
N ALA A 74 20.44 2.85 -10.66
CA ALA A 74 21.62 2.31 -11.32
C ALA A 74 21.84 0.81 -11.04
N LEU A 75 21.19 0.23 -10.01
CA LEU A 75 21.27 -1.19 -9.70
C LEU A 75 20.57 -1.99 -10.80
N LYS A 76 21.29 -2.97 -11.36
CA LYS A 76 20.74 -3.85 -12.40
C LYS A 76 19.97 -5.01 -11.77
N LEU A 77 18.78 -4.71 -11.25
CA LEU A 77 17.87 -5.69 -10.65
C LEU A 77 17.04 -6.36 -11.75
N ASP A 78 16.78 -7.65 -11.60
CA ASP A 78 15.85 -8.38 -12.46
C ASP A 78 14.41 -7.96 -12.14
N PRO A 79 13.67 -7.29 -13.06
CA PRO A 79 12.32 -6.84 -12.80
C PRO A 79 11.34 -7.98 -12.44
N ALA A 80 11.59 -9.20 -12.93
CA ALA A 80 10.76 -10.37 -12.63
C ALA A 80 10.84 -10.79 -11.15
N LYS A 81 11.90 -10.37 -10.45
CA LYS A 81 12.16 -10.68 -9.04
C LYS A 81 11.76 -9.54 -8.10
N LEU A 82 11.27 -8.42 -8.62
CA LEU A 82 10.78 -7.30 -7.79
C LEU A 82 9.34 -7.56 -7.33
N ARG A 83 9.04 -7.21 -6.08
CA ARG A 83 7.70 -7.19 -5.48
C ARG A 83 7.51 -5.88 -4.76
N THR A 84 6.37 -5.25 -5.00
CA THR A 84 6.04 -3.95 -4.41
C THR A 84 4.91 -4.12 -3.42
N ILE A 85 5.18 -3.71 -2.19
CA ILE A 85 4.19 -3.65 -1.10
C ILE A 85 3.87 -2.19 -0.85
N VAL A 86 2.59 -1.87 -0.72
CA VAL A 86 2.12 -0.55 -0.30
C VAL A 86 1.49 -0.66 1.08
N ALA A 87 1.78 0.31 1.94
CA ALA A 87 1.10 0.48 3.22
C ALA A 87 0.63 1.93 3.39
N THR A 88 -0.52 2.11 4.05
CA THR A 88 -1.10 3.42 4.32
C THR A 88 -1.10 3.72 5.82
N GLY A 89 -1.42 4.96 6.16
CA GLY A 89 -1.75 5.37 7.52
C GLY A 89 -3.14 4.90 7.96
N ASP A 90 -3.64 5.52 9.04
CA ASP A 90 -4.86 5.14 9.73
C ASP A 90 -6.11 5.33 8.87
N VAL A 91 -6.98 4.30 8.87
CA VAL A 91 -8.25 4.25 8.13
C VAL A 91 -9.40 4.09 9.12
N ILE A 92 -10.14 5.18 9.36
CA ILE A 92 -11.36 5.21 10.18
C ILE A 92 -12.53 5.67 9.31
N PRO A 93 -13.36 4.76 8.76
CA PRO A 93 -14.49 5.12 7.90
C PRO A 93 -15.73 5.58 8.70
N GLY A 94 -15.51 6.21 9.84
CA GLY A 94 -16.55 6.70 10.76
C GLY A 94 -16.69 8.21 10.77
N ARG A 95 -17.58 8.72 11.61
CA ARG A 95 -17.84 10.16 11.82
C ARG A 95 -18.04 10.92 10.51
N ARG A 96 -17.24 11.98 10.27
CA ARG A 96 -17.39 12.82 9.07
C ARG A 96 -16.99 12.08 7.77
N VAL A 97 -16.17 11.04 7.86
CA VAL A 97 -15.91 10.18 6.69
C VAL A 97 -17.22 9.50 6.26
N ASP A 98 -17.93 8.85 7.17
CA ASP A 98 -19.25 8.25 6.90
C ASP A 98 -20.27 9.31 6.43
N GLN A 99 -20.26 10.51 7.04
CA GLN A 99 -21.08 11.62 6.56
C GLN A 99 -20.80 11.98 5.11
N GLN A 100 -19.52 12.04 4.70
CA GLN A 100 -19.16 12.33 3.30
C GLN A 100 -19.61 11.21 2.35
N ILE A 101 -19.58 9.95 2.77
CA ILE A 101 -20.11 8.81 2.02
C ILE A 101 -21.63 8.96 1.85
N ARG A 102 -22.37 9.20 2.95
CA ARG A 102 -23.84 9.36 2.93
C ARG A 102 -24.30 10.55 2.09
N LEU A 103 -23.57 11.66 2.13
CA LEU A 103 -23.87 12.87 1.30
C LEU A 103 -23.70 12.60 -0.21
N ARG A 104 -23.11 11.47 -0.59
CA ARG A 104 -22.89 11.03 -1.98
C ARG A 104 -23.64 9.73 -2.29
N ASP A 105 -24.86 9.63 -1.80
CA ASP A 105 -25.73 8.44 -2.05
C ASP A 105 -25.09 7.10 -1.63
N ASN A 106 -24.32 7.10 -0.53
CA ASN A 106 -23.55 5.96 -0.03
C ASN A 106 -22.44 5.50 -1.01
N ASP A 107 -21.78 6.45 -1.65
CA ASP A 107 -20.57 6.18 -2.45
C ASP A 107 -19.38 5.82 -1.52
N PHE A 108 -19.26 4.54 -1.19
CA PHE A 108 -18.16 4.01 -0.37
C PHE A 108 -16.79 4.10 -1.06
N ALA A 109 -16.75 4.26 -2.38
CA ALA A 109 -15.50 4.45 -3.12
C ALA A 109 -14.94 5.89 -3.00
N TYR A 110 -15.78 6.85 -2.59
CA TYR A 110 -15.36 8.26 -2.53
C TYR A 110 -14.11 8.50 -1.68
N PRO A 111 -13.96 7.95 -0.45
CA PRO A 111 -12.75 8.16 0.35
C PRO A 111 -11.47 7.65 -0.34
N LEU A 112 -11.58 6.62 -1.15
CA LEU A 112 -10.46 5.99 -1.85
C LEU A 112 -10.20 6.58 -3.24
N SER A 113 -11.12 7.37 -3.78
CA SER A 113 -11.12 7.83 -5.17
C SER A 113 -9.88 8.64 -5.58
N GLY A 114 -9.18 9.27 -4.64
CA GLY A 114 -7.96 10.03 -4.91
C GLY A 114 -6.69 9.17 -4.99
N THR A 115 -6.73 7.93 -4.51
CA THR A 115 -5.54 7.08 -4.33
C THR A 115 -5.70 5.66 -4.84
N ALA A 116 -6.91 5.21 -5.19
CA ALA A 116 -7.19 3.83 -5.61
C ALA A 116 -6.27 3.33 -6.75
N ASP A 117 -5.95 4.18 -7.73
CA ASP A 117 -5.05 3.81 -8.82
C ASP A 117 -3.62 3.54 -8.34
N ILE A 118 -3.18 4.23 -7.28
CA ILE A 118 -1.87 4.03 -6.67
C ILE A 118 -1.86 2.71 -5.90
N LEU A 119 -2.91 2.45 -5.13
CA LEU A 119 -3.04 1.22 -4.34
C LEU A 119 -3.06 -0.01 -5.25
N ARG A 120 -3.84 0.02 -6.35
CA ARG A 120 -3.92 -1.08 -7.33
C ARG A 120 -2.63 -1.36 -8.10
N GLN A 121 -1.66 -0.45 -8.13
CA GLN A 121 -0.40 -0.66 -8.83
C GLN A 121 0.60 -1.52 -8.05
N ALA A 122 0.38 -1.71 -6.75
CA ALA A 122 1.22 -2.58 -5.95
C ALA A 122 0.93 -4.06 -6.19
N ASP A 123 1.86 -4.92 -5.84
CA ASP A 123 1.63 -6.37 -5.80
C ASP A 123 0.79 -6.76 -4.58
N LEU A 124 0.93 -6.04 -3.47
CA LEU A 124 0.11 -6.14 -2.26
C LEU A 124 -0.08 -4.76 -1.63
N THR A 125 -1.30 -4.48 -1.20
CA THR A 125 -1.64 -3.27 -0.46
C THR A 125 -2.19 -3.61 0.91
N ALA A 126 -1.59 -3.02 1.97
CA ALA A 126 -2.00 -3.17 3.36
C ALA A 126 -2.52 -1.85 3.94
N VAL A 127 -3.57 -1.91 4.75
CA VAL A 127 -4.12 -0.78 5.49
C VAL A 127 -4.27 -1.11 6.97
N ASN A 128 -4.14 -0.12 7.86
CA ASN A 128 -4.60 -0.23 9.24
C ASN A 128 -6.08 0.16 9.30
N LEU A 129 -6.98 -0.82 9.41
CA LEU A 129 -8.42 -0.56 9.56
C LEU A 129 -8.74 -0.35 11.03
N GLU A 130 -8.87 0.93 11.42
CA GLU A 130 -8.95 1.37 12.81
C GLU A 130 -10.39 1.62 13.27
N ALA A 131 -11.32 0.84 12.77
CA ALA A 131 -12.70 0.82 13.22
C ALA A 131 -13.38 -0.47 12.76
N PRO A 132 -14.31 -1.03 13.54
CA PRO A 132 -15.11 -2.16 13.06
C PRO A 132 -16.08 -1.72 11.96
N LEU A 133 -16.34 -2.62 11.01
CA LEU A 133 -17.38 -2.49 10.00
C LEU A 133 -18.60 -3.27 10.48
N ILE A 134 -19.71 -2.58 10.71
CA ILE A 134 -20.92 -3.20 11.28
C ILE A 134 -22.19 -2.76 10.57
N GLU A 135 -23.17 -3.64 10.53
CA GLU A 135 -24.54 -3.25 10.18
C GLU A 135 -25.04 -2.20 11.19
N ASP A 136 -25.89 -1.32 10.75
CA ASP A 136 -26.48 -0.29 11.60
C ASP A 136 -25.47 0.62 12.33
N CYS A 137 -24.25 0.87 11.77
CA CYS A 137 -23.34 1.87 12.31
C CYS A 137 -24.05 3.23 12.38
N PRO A 138 -24.27 3.78 13.61
CA PRO A 138 -25.05 4.99 13.77
C PRO A 138 -24.31 6.20 13.21
N PRO A 139 -24.99 7.11 12.50
CA PRO A 139 -24.39 8.38 12.11
C PRO A 139 -23.95 9.19 13.34
N HIS A 140 -22.70 9.62 13.35
CA HIS A 140 -22.14 10.48 14.39
C HIS A 140 -21.05 11.37 13.80
N GLU A 141 -20.77 12.50 14.45
CA GLU A 141 -19.75 13.45 14.00
C GLU A 141 -18.64 13.67 15.03
N GLU A 142 -18.86 13.22 16.26
CA GLU A 142 -17.97 13.43 17.40
C GLU A 142 -17.81 12.16 18.24
N GLY A 143 -16.84 12.15 19.11
CA GLY A 143 -16.54 11.05 20.02
C GLY A 143 -15.43 10.13 19.50
N LEU A 144 -15.06 9.16 20.34
CA LEU A 144 -13.97 8.21 20.08
C LEU A 144 -14.46 6.76 19.93
N THR A 145 -15.77 6.55 19.75
CA THR A 145 -16.34 5.24 19.44
C THR A 145 -16.65 5.20 17.96
N PHE A 146 -15.81 4.55 17.20
CA PHE A 146 -15.88 4.51 15.74
C PHE A 146 -16.51 3.23 15.23
N CYS A 147 -17.23 3.35 14.12
CA CYS A 147 -17.61 2.25 13.25
C CYS A 147 -17.71 2.74 11.80
N GLY A 148 -17.61 1.83 10.85
CA GLY A 148 -17.91 2.06 9.45
C GLY A 148 -19.06 1.18 8.98
N GLN A 149 -19.64 1.52 7.83
CA GLN A 149 -20.68 0.73 7.17
C GLN A 149 -20.08 -0.50 6.48
N PRO A 150 -20.80 -1.62 6.36
CA PRO A 150 -20.31 -2.85 5.70
C PRO A 150 -19.83 -2.65 4.27
N GLY A 151 -20.47 -1.77 3.49
CA GLY A 151 -20.10 -1.47 2.11
C GLY A 151 -18.69 -0.91 1.92
N PHE A 152 -18.04 -0.45 3.00
CA PHE A 152 -16.67 0.01 2.95
C PHE A 152 -15.65 -1.12 2.70
N ALA A 153 -15.96 -2.37 3.11
CA ALA A 153 -15.10 -3.52 2.81
C ALA A 153 -14.99 -3.75 1.30
N GLY A 154 -16.11 -3.71 0.56
CA GLY A 154 -16.09 -3.81 -0.91
C GLY A 154 -15.32 -2.67 -1.57
N ALA A 155 -15.44 -1.44 -1.04
CA ALA A 155 -14.68 -0.29 -1.56
C ALA A 155 -13.16 -0.44 -1.32
N LEU A 156 -12.74 -1.02 -0.20
CA LEU A 156 -11.33 -1.36 0.04
C LEU A 156 -10.83 -2.38 -0.99
N ALA A 157 -11.59 -3.45 -1.23
CA ALA A 157 -11.26 -4.47 -2.24
C ALA A 157 -11.16 -3.86 -3.65
N ASP A 158 -12.14 -3.06 -4.05
CA ASP A 158 -12.16 -2.37 -5.35
C ASP A 158 -10.97 -1.38 -5.51
N ALA A 159 -10.49 -0.82 -4.42
CA ALA A 159 -9.30 0.02 -4.41
C ALA A 159 -7.98 -0.77 -4.44
N GLY A 160 -8.02 -2.11 -4.40
CA GLY A 160 -6.86 -2.98 -4.46
C GLY A 160 -6.22 -3.27 -3.11
N VAL A 161 -6.97 -3.16 -2.00
CA VAL A 161 -6.49 -3.57 -0.68
C VAL A 161 -6.52 -5.10 -0.57
N ASP A 162 -5.39 -5.70 -0.21
CA ASP A 162 -5.20 -7.14 -0.06
C ASP A 162 -5.18 -7.58 1.40
N VAL A 163 -4.73 -6.68 2.29
CA VAL A 163 -4.54 -6.97 3.72
C VAL A 163 -5.05 -5.82 4.58
N ALA A 164 -5.82 -6.13 5.62
CA ALA A 164 -6.18 -5.20 6.69
C ALA A 164 -5.54 -5.64 8.00
N THR A 165 -4.78 -4.77 8.66
CA THR A 165 -4.33 -4.99 10.04
C THR A 165 -5.39 -4.49 11.01
N LEU A 166 -5.73 -5.31 12.02
CA LEU A 166 -6.85 -5.08 12.92
C LEU A 166 -6.42 -4.85 14.39
N GLU A 167 -5.11 -4.91 14.70
CA GLU A 167 -4.62 -4.64 16.04
C GLU A 167 -4.43 -3.15 16.27
N ASN A 168 -5.47 -2.51 16.79
CA ASN A 168 -5.52 -1.10 17.15
C ASN A 168 -6.53 -0.85 18.29
N ASN A 169 -6.54 0.34 18.86
CA ASN A 169 -7.39 0.69 20.00
C ASN A 169 -8.87 0.89 19.66
N HIS A 170 -9.24 0.92 18.37
CA HIS A 170 -10.61 1.20 17.95
C HIS A 170 -11.35 0.02 17.30
N ILE A 171 -10.67 -1.03 16.87
CA ILE A 171 -11.34 -2.20 16.28
C ILE A 171 -12.36 -2.83 17.25
N GLY A 172 -12.09 -2.74 18.56
CA GLY A 172 -12.97 -3.25 19.61
C GLY A 172 -14.09 -2.31 20.05
N ASN A 173 -14.33 -1.20 19.39
CA ASN A 173 -15.32 -0.19 19.82
C ASN A 173 -16.76 -0.74 19.91
N TYR A 174 -17.08 -1.79 19.16
CA TYR A 174 -18.37 -2.49 19.22
C TYR A 174 -18.23 -3.94 19.70
N GLY A 175 -17.20 -4.20 20.54
CA GLY A 175 -16.97 -5.52 21.14
C GLY A 175 -16.57 -6.59 20.14
N GLN A 176 -16.63 -7.85 20.59
CA GLN A 176 -16.21 -9.00 19.80
C GLN A 176 -17.09 -9.19 18.56
N ASP A 177 -18.40 -8.93 18.67
CA ASP A 177 -19.34 -9.05 17.56
C ASP A 177 -18.96 -8.10 16.40
N GLY A 178 -18.50 -6.88 16.72
CA GLY A 178 -18.02 -5.92 15.72
C GLY A 178 -16.73 -6.37 15.05
N ILE A 179 -15.80 -6.95 15.82
CA ILE A 179 -14.55 -7.53 15.29
C ILE A 179 -14.87 -8.68 14.35
N ASP A 180 -15.72 -9.61 14.77
CA ASP A 180 -16.06 -10.80 13.99
C ASP A 180 -16.81 -10.43 12.71
N ALA A 181 -17.77 -9.51 12.78
CA ALA A 181 -18.46 -8.97 11.60
C ALA A 181 -17.47 -8.33 10.60
N THR A 182 -16.48 -7.57 11.09
CA THR A 182 -15.44 -6.96 10.26
C THR A 182 -14.60 -8.03 9.55
N LYS A 183 -14.16 -9.04 10.28
CA LYS A 183 -13.38 -10.17 9.72
C LYS A 183 -14.15 -10.93 8.66
N ASP A 184 -15.44 -11.18 8.88
CA ASP A 184 -16.32 -11.85 7.92
C ASP A 184 -16.50 -11.02 6.65
N LEU A 185 -16.74 -9.70 6.78
CA LEU A 185 -16.86 -8.78 5.64
C LEU A 185 -15.56 -8.72 4.82
N LEU A 186 -14.42 -8.53 5.46
CA LEU A 186 -13.13 -8.52 4.77
C LEU A 186 -12.86 -9.84 4.04
N THR A 187 -13.15 -10.96 4.70
CA THR A 187 -13.00 -12.30 4.11
C THR A 187 -13.92 -12.50 2.90
N ALA A 188 -15.16 -12.03 2.96
CA ALA A 188 -16.12 -12.11 1.85
C ALA A 188 -15.64 -11.31 0.62
N GLU A 189 -14.96 -10.20 0.84
CA GLU A 189 -14.37 -9.37 -0.21
C GLU A 189 -12.95 -9.83 -0.65
N GLY A 190 -12.45 -10.94 -0.09
CA GLY A 190 -11.12 -11.48 -0.44
C GLY A 190 -9.95 -10.77 0.21
N ILE A 191 -10.19 -9.82 1.13
CA ILE A 191 -9.16 -9.14 1.89
C ILE A 191 -8.74 -10.04 3.05
N ALA A 192 -7.43 -10.35 3.17
CA ALA A 192 -6.92 -11.00 4.37
C ALA A 192 -6.86 -10.00 5.51
N TRP A 193 -7.08 -10.48 6.72
CA TRP A 193 -6.88 -9.67 7.91
C TRP A 193 -5.80 -10.27 8.80
N ALA A 194 -5.08 -9.41 9.51
CA ALA A 194 -4.02 -9.79 10.43
C ALA A 194 -4.30 -9.23 11.82
N ASP A 195 -4.16 -10.08 12.82
CA ASP A 195 -4.10 -9.71 14.23
C ASP A 195 -2.87 -10.37 14.92
N ALA A 196 -2.80 -10.29 16.25
CA ALA A 196 -1.67 -10.84 17.01
C ALA A 196 -1.60 -12.37 16.99
N PHE A 197 -2.69 -13.06 16.63
CA PHE A 197 -2.79 -14.53 16.70
C PHE A 197 -3.02 -15.17 15.32
N ALA A 198 -3.49 -14.41 14.36
CA ALA A 198 -3.79 -14.86 13.00
C ALA A 198 -3.04 -13.97 11.98
N PRO A 199 -1.90 -14.44 11.46
CA PRO A 199 -1.18 -13.70 10.42
C PRO A 199 -1.94 -13.79 9.09
N ALA A 200 -1.93 -12.70 8.32
CA ALA A 200 -2.38 -12.71 6.93
C ALA A 200 -1.22 -13.13 6.03
N VAL A 201 -1.36 -14.24 5.31
CA VAL A 201 -0.33 -14.69 4.36
C VAL A 201 -0.84 -14.52 2.93
N ARG A 202 -0.03 -13.87 2.09
CA ARG A 202 -0.30 -13.68 0.66
C ARG A 202 0.92 -14.15 -0.15
N GLU A 203 0.66 -14.87 -1.23
CA GLU A 203 1.71 -15.28 -2.17
C GLU A 203 1.73 -14.35 -3.38
N VAL A 204 2.90 -13.83 -3.70
CA VAL A 204 3.16 -12.99 -4.87
C VAL A 204 4.28 -13.61 -5.69
N ARG A 205 3.93 -14.16 -6.83
CA ARG A 205 4.89 -14.77 -7.79
C ARG A 205 5.90 -15.68 -7.08
N GLY A 206 5.38 -16.60 -6.26
CA GLY A 206 6.14 -17.64 -5.57
C GLY A 206 6.84 -17.22 -4.28
N LEU A 207 6.67 -15.97 -3.82
CA LEU A 207 7.12 -15.51 -2.50
C LEU A 207 5.93 -15.29 -1.58
N ARG A 208 6.01 -15.79 -0.36
CA ARG A 208 4.99 -15.65 0.68
C ARG A 208 5.34 -14.47 1.58
N PHE A 209 4.45 -13.48 1.58
CA PHE A 209 4.48 -12.33 2.47
C PHE A 209 3.49 -12.56 3.60
N ALA A 210 3.94 -12.47 4.84
CA ALA A 210 3.09 -12.57 6.00
C ALA A 210 3.03 -11.24 6.73
N PHE A 211 1.81 -10.84 7.11
CA PHE A 211 1.55 -9.68 7.96
C PHE A 211 1.10 -10.19 9.32
N VAL A 212 1.66 -9.64 10.38
CA VAL A 212 1.24 -9.85 11.76
C VAL A 212 1.08 -8.50 12.43
N ALA A 213 0.08 -8.32 13.26
CA ALA A 213 -0.23 -7.01 13.84
C ALA A 213 -0.25 -7.07 15.39
N PHE A 214 0.10 -5.96 16.02
CA PHE A 214 0.15 -5.83 17.48
C PHE A 214 -0.31 -4.44 17.92
N ASN A 215 -1.11 -4.38 18.97
CA ASN A 215 -1.58 -3.14 19.59
C ASN A 215 -0.96 -2.94 20.98
N GLY A 216 -0.33 -1.79 21.21
CA GLY A 216 0.21 -1.36 22.50
C GLY A 216 -0.54 -0.19 23.11
N VAL A 217 -1.58 0.32 22.44
CA VAL A 217 -2.40 1.43 22.97
C VAL A 217 -3.45 0.90 23.91
N GLY A 218 -3.58 1.54 25.06
CA GLY A 218 -4.39 1.07 26.18
C GLY A 218 -3.64 0.20 27.18
N GLY A 219 -2.31 0.00 27.01
CA GLY A 219 -1.51 -0.81 27.90
C GLY A 219 -0.05 -0.94 27.47
N SER A 220 0.51 -2.13 27.72
CA SER A 220 1.87 -2.51 27.31
C SER A 220 1.82 -3.70 26.37
N PHE A 221 2.83 -3.83 25.53
CA PHE A 221 3.01 -5.01 24.69
C PHE A 221 3.42 -6.25 25.49
N ASP A 222 2.86 -7.39 25.16
CA ASP A 222 3.45 -8.69 25.52
C ASP A 222 4.65 -8.96 24.61
N ARG A 223 5.86 -8.61 25.10
CA ARG A 223 7.12 -8.75 24.33
C ARG A 223 7.40 -10.21 23.95
N GLU A 224 7.04 -11.17 24.82
CA GLU A 224 7.20 -12.58 24.49
C GLU A 224 6.21 -13.05 23.41
N LEU A 225 4.99 -12.54 23.43
CA LEU A 225 4.02 -12.80 22.36
C LEU A 225 4.54 -12.32 21.01
N ILE A 226 5.04 -11.08 20.93
CA ILE A 226 5.63 -10.52 19.70
C ILE A 226 6.72 -11.45 19.16
N GLN A 227 7.68 -11.83 20.02
CA GLN A 227 8.78 -12.70 19.61
C GLN A 227 8.29 -14.07 19.13
N ARG A 228 7.38 -14.71 19.88
CA ARG A 228 6.83 -16.02 19.51
C ARG A 228 6.06 -15.98 18.20
N GLN A 229 5.22 -14.96 18.00
CA GLN A 229 4.39 -14.86 16.80
C GLN A 229 5.24 -14.57 15.57
N ILE A 230 6.20 -13.63 15.63
CA ILE A 230 7.09 -13.34 14.52
C ILE A 230 7.92 -14.58 14.17
N ALA A 231 8.50 -15.29 15.15
CA ALA A 231 9.25 -16.50 14.90
C ALA A 231 8.40 -17.62 14.26
N ALA A 232 7.17 -17.82 14.75
CA ALA A 232 6.25 -18.82 14.18
C ALA A 232 5.83 -18.48 12.73
N VAL A 233 5.60 -17.20 12.44
CA VAL A 233 5.24 -16.72 11.11
C VAL A 233 6.41 -16.84 10.15
N ARG A 234 7.65 -16.62 10.61
CA ARG A 234 8.88 -16.78 9.81
C ARG A 234 9.02 -18.19 9.21
N GLU A 235 8.52 -19.22 9.89
CA GLU A 235 8.52 -20.59 9.37
C GLU A 235 7.56 -20.80 8.18
N GLN A 236 6.58 -19.91 8.03
CA GLN A 236 5.50 -20.02 7.04
C GLN A 236 5.66 -19.04 5.86
N ALA A 237 6.53 -18.03 5.99
CA ALA A 237 6.66 -16.94 5.04
C ALA A 237 8.12 -16.65 4.68
N ASP A 238 8.31 -16.14 3.47
CA ASP A 238 9.62 -15.74 2.95
C ASP A 238 9.96 -14.30 3.37
N VAL A 239 8.93 -13.46 3.58
CA VAL A 239 9.04 -12.08 4.11
C VAL A 239 8.01 -11.89 5.22
N VAL A 240 8.43 -11.34 6.36
CA VAL A 240 7.57 -11.02 7.50
C VAL A 240 7.48 -9.52 7.68
N ILE A 241 6.26 -9.00 7.63
CA ILE A 241 5.92 -7.60 7.86
C ILE A 241 5.16 -7.52 9.17
N ALA A 242 5.72 -6.82 10.16
CA ALA A 242 5.05 -6.62 11.44
C ALA A 242 4.47 -5.21 11.52
N ALA A 243 3.15 -5.13 11.73
CA ALA A 243 2.41 -3.89 11.89
C ALA A 243 2.19 -3.60 13.38
N PHE A 244 2.37 -2.35 13.76
CA PHE A 244 2.24 -1.91 15.14
C PHE A 244 1.34 -0.68 15.25
N HIS A 245 0.52 -0.67 16.31
CA HIS A 245 -0.27 0.47 16.73
C HIS A 245 0.25 0.92 18.10
N TRP A 246 0.95 2.08 18.17
CA TRP A 246 1.82 2.40 19.30
C TRP A 246 2.13 3.89 19.50
N GLY A 247 2.74 4.20 20.67
CA GLY A 247 3.45 5.44 20.93
C GLY A 247 2.55 6.64 21.20
N ALA A 248 3.19 7.79 21.29
CA ALA A 248 2.53 9.06 21.55
C ALA A 248 1.90 9.63 20.28
N GLU A 249 0.69 10.18 20.43
CA GLU A 249 0.01 10.93 19.37
C GLU A 249 0.66 12.30 19.14
N TYR A 250 0.59 12.80 17.92
CA TYR A 250 0.92 14.17 17.49
C TYR A 250 2.38 14.57 17.72
N VAL A 251 3.30 13.63 17.59
CA VAL A 251 4.75 13.84 17.64
C VAL A 251 5.44 13.25 16.41
N ALA A 252 6.51 13.88 15.93
CA ALA A 252 7.25 13.44 14.75
C ALA A 252 8.32 12.38 15.06
N ILE A 253 8.79 12.29 16.30
CA ILE A 253 9.78 11.32 16.78
C ILE A 253 9.06 10.29 17.63
N PRO A 254 9.25 8.98 17.40
CA PRO A 254 8.57 7.94 18.16
C PRO A 254 8.97 7.98 19.64
N GLU A 255 7.98 8.04 20.53
CA GLU A 255 8.17 8.02 21.98
C GLU A 255 6.98 7.34 22.67
N ALA A 256 7.18 6.88 23.89
CA ALA A 256 6.12 6.33 24.72
C ALA A 256 5.12 7.42 25.14
N ALA A 257 3.88 7.02 25.44
CA ALA A 257 2.84 7.87 26.01
C ALA A 257 2.37 7.26 27.37
N PRO A 258 3.01 7.60 28.49
CA PRO A 258 2.64 7.03 29.79
C PRO A 258 1.15 7.21 30.10
N GLY A 259 0.48 6.13 30.49
CA GLY A 259 -0.96 6.08 30.72
C GLY A 259 -1.81 5.80 29.47
N ILE A 260 -1.19 5.79 28.27
CA ILE A 260 -1.88 5.53 26.99
C ILE A 260 -1.18 4.39 26.23
N ALA A 261 0.12 4.52 25.95
CA ALA A 261 0.96 3.53 25.27
C ALA A 261 2.31 3.49 25.99
N GLU A 262 2.46 2.53 26.88
CA GLU A 262 3.53 2.53 27.89
C GLU A 262 4.92 2.21 27.33
N ASP A 263 4.96 1.44 26.24
CA ASP A 263 6.24 0.99 25.67
C ASP A 263 6.82 2.02 24.70
N ASN A 264 8.16 2.11 24.70
CA ASN A 264 8.90 2.88 23.71
C ASN A 264 8.83 2.19 22.33
N PRO A 265 8.28 2.81 21.30
CA PRO A 265 8.16 2.21 19.97
C PRO A 265 9.49 1.74 19.39
N VAL A 266 10.60 2.43 19.69
CA VAL A 266 11.93 2.06 19.21
C VAL A 266 12.37 0.72 19.77
N GLU A 267 12.21 0.50 21.08
CA GLU A 267 12.55 -0.78 21.73
C GLU A 267 11.71 -1.93 21.17
N ILE A 268 10.41 -1.70 20.96
CA ILE A 268 9.50 -2.71 20.40
C ILE A 268 9.83 -3.02 18.95
N ALA A 269 10.15 -2.00 18.14
CA ALA A 269 10.57 -2.20 16.77
C ALA A 269 11.86 -3.02 16.66
N HIS A 270 12.86 -2.69 17.48
CA HIS A 270 14.12 -3.44 17.55
C HIS A 270 13.89 -4.89 17.98
N LEU A 271 13.04 -5.12 19.00
CA LEU A 271 12.62 -6.45 19.44
C LEU A 271 12.00 -7.26 18.29
N ALA A 272 11.12 -6.64 17.49
CA ALA A 272 10.45 -7.30 16.38
C ALA A 272 11.41 -7.64 15.23
N VAL A 273 12.34 -6.74 14.91
CA VAL A 273 13.41 -7.00 13.92
C VAL A 273 14.30 -8.15 14.42
N ASP A 274 14.68 -8.14 15.68
CA ASP A 274 15.52 -9.19 16.29
C ASP A 274 14.80 -10.55 16.34
N ALA A 275 13.47 -10.55 16.41
CA ALA A 275 12.64 -11.75 16.31
C ALA A 275 12.47 -12.27 14.86
N GLY A 276 12.87 -11.49 13.84
CA GLY A 276 12.87 -11.91 12.44
C GLY A 276 11.92 -11.15 11.52
N ALA A 277 11.39 -10.00 11.90
CA ALA A 277 10.64 -9.15 11.00
C ALA A 277 11.56 -8.51 9.94
N ASP A 278 11.11 -8.45 8.69
CA ASP A 278 11.84 -7.87 7.56
C ASP A 278 11.48 -6.40 7.30
N LEU A 279 10.28 -6.00 7.72
CA LEU A 279 9.75 -4.63 7.61
C LEU A 279 8.83 -4.36 8.80
N ILE A 280 8.96 -3.18 9.39
CA ILE A 280 8.05 -2.70 10.43
C ILE A 280 7.22 -1.55 9.89
N ILE A 281 5.89 -1.62 10.11
CA ILE A 281 4.91 -0.60 9.74
C ILE A 281 4.18 -0.14 10.99
N GLY A 282 4.33 1.15 11.35
CA GLY A 282 3.68 1.74 12.51
C GLY A 282 2.49 2.62 12.16
N ASN A 283 1.54 2.70 13.10
CA ASN A 283 0.32 3.50 13.06
C ASN A 283 -0.03 4.00 14.47
N HIS A 284 -1.06 4.79 14.67
CA HIS A 284 -1.56 5.46 15.88
C HIS A 284 -1.11 6.91 16.07
N PRO A 285 0.14 7.33 15.86
CA PRO A 285 0.53 8.72 16.19
C PRO A 285 -0.26 9.79 15.44
N HIS A 286 -1.03 9.45 14.41
CA HIS A 286 -1.82 10.35 13.57
C HIS A 286 -0.99 11.45 12.87
N TRP A 287 0.32 11.44 13.06
CA TRP A 287 1.32 12.23 12.36
C TRP A 287 2.28 11.32 11.63
N VAL A 288 2.81 11.78 10.52
CA VAL A 288 3.94 11.10 9.86
C VAL A 288 5.15 11.19 10.77
N GLN A 289 5.75 10.05 11.09
CA GLN A 289 6.92 9.98 11.96
C GLN A 289 8.20 9.63 11.18
N ALA A 290 9.31 9.61 11.92
CA ALA A 290 10.61 9.16 11.46
C ALA A 290 10.58 7.74 10.87
N VAL A 291 11.58 7.44 10.05
CA VAL A 291 11.97 6.08 9.70
C VAL A 291 13.37 5.78 10.22
N GLU A 292 13.64 4.50 10.44
CA GLU A 292 14.94 4.00 10.89
C GLU A 292 15.37 2.80 10.05
N VAL A 293 16.67 2.65 9.83
CA VAL A 293 17.25 1.41 9.31
C VAL A 293 18.03 0.75 10.45
N TYR A 294 17.49 -0.35 10.96
CA TYR A 294 18.08 -1.13 12.05
C TYR A 294 18.41 -2.54 11.54
N LYS A 295 19.68 -2.96 11.64
CA LYS A 295 20.16 -4.27 11.16
C LYS A 295 19.69 -4.60 9.74
N ASP A 296 19.83 -3.64 8.83
CA ASP A 296 19.40 -3.74 7.42
C ASP A 296 17.89 -3.93 7.22
N ARG A 297 17.06 -3.62 8.22
CA ARG A 297 15.59 -3.64 8.16
C ARG A 297 15.05 -2.22 8.32
N LEU A 298 14.05 -1.90 7.52
CA LEU A 298 13.36 -0.62 7.60
C LEU A 298 12.26 -0.67 8.66
N ILE A 299 12.23 0.37 9.48
CA ILE A 299 11.18 0.66 10.44
C ILE A 299 10.55 1.98 10.03
N ALA A 300 9.27 1.97 9.63
CA ALA A 300 8.45 3.15 9.42
C ALA A 300 7.56 3.33 10.65
N TYR A 301 7.86 4.31 11.50
CA TYR A 301 7.22 4.44 12.82
C TYR A 301 5.77 4.87 12.76
N ALA A 302 5.39 5.76 11.83
CA ALA A 302 3.99 6.03 11.52
C ALA A 302 3.84 6.66 10.12
N HIS A 303 2.75 6.26 9.44
CA HIS A 303 2.36 6.82 8.14
C HIS A 303 1.41 8.02 8.26
N GLY A 304 1.03 8.43 9.48
CA GLY A 304 0.02 9.45 9.73
C GLY A 304 -1.40 8.98 9.41
N ASN A 305 -2.30 9.90 9.14
CA ASN A 305 -3.67 9.59 8.76
C ASN A 305 -3.78 9.34 7.26
N PHE A 306 -4.66 8.40 6.87
CA PHE A 306 -4.98 8.16 5.47
C PHE A 306 -6.46 8.48 5.18
N ILE A 307 -7.39 7.85 5.88
CA ILE A 307 -8.83 8.15 5.81
C ILE A 307 -9.32 8.42 7.22
N LEU A 308 -9.31 9.69 7.62
CA LEU A 308 -9.70 10.12 8.95
C LEU A 308 -10.07 11.61 8.92
N ASP A 309 -11.01 12.00 9.76
CA ASP A 309 -11.55 13.37 9.82
C ASP A 309 -10.86 14.31 10.82
N GLN A 310 -9.62 14.01 11.20
CA GLN A 310 -8.83 14.87 12.09
C GLN A 310 -8.30 16.10 11.36
N MET A 311 -9.10 17.18 11.29
CA MET A 311 -8.80 18.36 10.45
C MET A 311 -8.30 19.57 11.25
N TRP A 312 -7.85 19.40 12.49
CA TRP A 312 -7.51 20.53 13.38
C TRP A 312 -6.06 21.02 13.27
N SER A 313 -5.16 20.26 12.67
CA SER A 313 -3.80 20.71 12.35
C SER A 313 -3.42 20.30 10.94
N ARG A 314 -2.38 20.92 10.40
CA ARG A 314 -1.81 20.52 9.10
C ARG A 314 -1.33 19.07 9.17
N GLU A 315 -0.62 18.72 10.23
CA GLU A 315 0.03 17.43 10.40
C GLU A 315 -0.99 16.28 10.47
N THR A 316 -2.16 16.50 11.12
CA THR A 316 -3.21 15.48 11.17
C THR A 316 -3.98 15.33 9.85
N THR A 317 -3.89 16.32 8.94
CA THR A 317 -4.44 16.18 7.59
C THR A 317 -3.47 15.56 6.60
N ILE A 318 -2.22 15.31 7.01
CA ILE A 318 -1.16 14.75 6.16
C ILE A 318 -0.90 13.29 6.55
N GLY A 319 -0.74 12.45 5.55
CA GLY A 319 -0.22 11.10 5.67
C GLY A 319 0.78 10.80 4.57
N VAL A 320 1.34 9.61 4.61
CA VAL A 320 2.17 9.08 3.53
C VAL A 320 1.69 7.68 3.15
N ILE A 321 1.73 7.40 1.85
CA ILE A 321 1.65 6.04 1.33
C ILE A 321 3.08 5.54 1.24
N GLY A 322 3.45 4.53 2.04
CA GLY A 322 4.74 3.87 1.95
C GLY A 322 4.74 2.84 0.82
N ARG A 323 5.72 2.88 -0.07
CA ARG A 323 5.94 1.90 -1.12
C ARG A 323 7.28 1.21 -0.89
N TYR A 324 7.23 -0.09 -0.66
CA TYR A 324 8.36 -0.91 -0.27
C TYR A 324 8.65 -1.94 -1.36
N THR A 325 9.82 -1.85 -1.99
CA THR A 325 10.21 -2.75 -3.07
C THR A 325 11.17 -3.81 -2.57
N PHE A 326 10.76 -5.05 -2.69
CA PHE A 326 11.58 -6.22 -2.39
C PHE A 326 12.17 -6.80 -3.66
N TYR A 327 13.44 -7.14 -3.63
CA TYR A 327 14.11 -7.94 -4.62
C TYR A 327 14.32 -9.35 -4.04
N GLU A 328 13.48 -10.28 -4.48
CA GLU A 328 13.23 -11.53 -3.76
C GLU A 328 12.81 -11.21 -2.30
N THR A 329 13.56 -11.65 -1.31
CA THR A 329 13.23 -11.42 0.12
C THR A 329 13.90 -10.17 0.71
N LYS A 330 14.73 -9.46 -0.06
CA LYS A 330 15.47 -8.30 0.44
C LYS A 330 14.76 -7.00 0.08
N LEU A 331 14.48 -6.16 1.06
CA LEU A 331 14.03 -4.78 0.82
C LEU A 331 15.16 -3.99 0.16
N VAL A 332 14.91 -3.46 -1.03
CA VAL A 332 15.93 -2.76 -1.84
C VAL A 332 15.59 -1.30 -2.08
N ASP A 333 14.34 -0.92 -1.90
CA ASP A 333 13.88 0.46 -2.10
C ASP A 333 12.67 0.76 -1.21
N ALA A 334 12.54 2.01 -0.77
CA ALA A 334 11.40 2.51 -0.04
C ALA A 334 11.14 3.97 -0.43
N ASP A 335 9.93 4.23 -0.92
CA ASP A 335 9.45 5.55 -1.26
C ASP A 335 8.27 5.92 -0.39
N PHE A 336 8.11 7.19 -0.08
CA PHE A 336 6.97 7.73 0.63
C PHE A 336 6.27 8.76 -0.24
N LEU A 337 5.00 8.52 -0.55
CA LEU A 337 4.16 9.43 -1.31
C LEU A 337 3.27 10.20 -0.33
N PRO A 338 3.53 11.50 -0.10
CA PRO A 338 2.69 12.33 0.75
C PRO A 338 1.27 12.48 0.19
N VAL A 339 0.29 12.44 1.09
CA VAL A 339 -1.12 12.69 0.79
C VAL A 339 -1.69 13.73 1.74
N VAL A 340 -2.68 14.47 1.29
CA VAL A 340 -3.49 15.38 2.13
C VAL A 340 -4.94 14.92 2.11
N ILE A 341 -5.56 14.89 3.28
CA ILE A 341 -6.98 14.54 3.42
C ILE A 341 -7.84 15.75 3.06
N GLU A 342 -8.66 15.62 2.05
CA GLU A 342 -9.64 16.62 1.62
C GLU A 342 -11.05 16.24 2.10
N ASN A 343 -11.85 17.25 2.39
CA ASN A 343 -13.26 17.08 2.79
C ASN A 343 -13.45 16.09 3.95
N SER A 344 -12.52 16.04 4.88
CA SER A 344 -12.53 15.15 6.05
C SER A 344 -12.64 13.65 5.73
N ALA A 345 -12.28 13.20 4.50
CA ALA A 345 -12.50 11.83 4.12
C ALA A 345 -11.59 11.30 3.01
N ARG A 346 -11.07 12.17 2.11
CA ARG A 346 -10.50 11.75 0.85
C ARG A 346 -9.02 12.14 0.75
N PRO A 347 -8.09 11.21 0.91
CA PRO A 347 -6.69 11.47 0.66
C PRO A 347 -6.43 11.74 -0.84
N ARG A 348 -5.66 12.78 -1.10
CA ARG A 348 -5.15 13.13 -2.42
C ARG A 348 -3.62 13.23 -2.35
N PRO A 349 -2.89 12.67 -3.34
CA PRO A 349 -1.44 12.85 -3.42
C PRO A 349 -1.04 14.32 -3.46
N LEU A 350 0.01 14.64 -2.73
CA LEU A 350 0.71 15.93 -2.83
C LEU A 350 1.77 15.84 -3.92
N GLU A 351 2.05 16.97 -4.57
CA GLU A 351 3.04 17.08 -5.64
C GLU A 351 3.98 18.26 -5.41
N GLY A 352 5.12 18.24 -6.09
CA GLY A 352 6.07 19.35 -6.11
C GLY A 352 6.53 19.78 -4.71
N THR A 353 6.51 21.10 -4.44
CA THR A 353 7.01 21.67 -3.20
C THR A 353 6.22 21.21 -1.96
N GLU A 354 4.90 20.98 -2.09
CA GLU A 354 4.09 20.54 -0.95
C GLU A 354 4.47 19.13 -0.50
N ALA A 355 4.68 18.22 -1.45
CA ALA A 355 5.17 16.87 -1.17
C ALA A 355 6.59 16.93 -0.56
N GLN A 356 7.47 17.75 -1.14
CA GLN A 356 8.86 17.86 -0.67
C GLN A 356 8.94 18.33 0.78
N VAL A 357 8.09 19.26 1.21
CA VAL A 357 8.04 19.72 2.61
C VAL A 357 7.74 18.57 3.57
N VAL A 358 6.81 17.67 3.22
CA VAL A 358 6.49 16.50 4.06
C VAL A 358 7.67 15.53 4.13
N LEU A 359 8.32 15.27 3.00
CA LEU A 359 9.50 14.38 2.94
C LEU A 359 10.69 14.98 3.70
N ASP A 360 10.90 16.31 3.62
CA ASP A 360 11.94 17.00 4.38
C ASP A 360 11.65 16.95 5.89
N ASP A 361 10.38 17.07 6.32
CA ASP A 361 9.98 16.93 7.72
C ASP A 361 10.29 15.51 8.22
N MET A 362 9.89 14.49 7.44
CA MET A 362 10.16 13.09 7.73
C MET A 362 11.67 12.78 7.79
N GLN A 363 12.44 13.32 6.85
CA GLN A 363 13.91 13.17 6.86
C GLN A 363 14.53 13.80 8.11
N ARG A 364 14.11 15.03 8.47
CA ARG A 364 14.60 15.70 9.68
C ARG A 364 14.30 14.89 10.95
N ALA A 365 13.09 14.36 11.07
CA ALA A 365 12.71 13.49 12.19
C ALA A 365 13.59 12.24 12.23
N SER A 366 13.84 11.59 11.07
CA SER A 366 14.67 10.38 10.96
C SER A 366 16.13 10.62 11.34
N VAL A 367 16.70 11.75 10.89
CA VAL A 367 18.05 12.15 11.28
C VAL A 367 18.13 12.44 12.78
N SER A 368 17.14 13.17 13.34
CA SER A 368 17.08 13.46 14.77
C SER A 368 16.97 12.19 15.62
N LEU A 369 16.16 11.22 15.18
CA LEU A 369 16.05 9.92 15.85
C LEU A 369 17.37 9.16 15.83
N ARG A 370 18.02 9.07 14.65
CA ARG A 370 19.34 8.42 14.50
C ARG A 370 20.37 9.03 15.45
N ASP A 371 20.45 10.37 15.51
CA ASP A 371 21.42 11.08 16.33
C ASP A 371 21.12 10.90 17.84
N LEU A 372 19.84 10.85 18.22
CA LEU A 372 19.40 10.49 19.59
C LEU A 372 19.87 9.08 19.98
N LEU A 373 19.62 8.08 19.12
CA LEU A 373 20.02 6.70 19.36
C LEU A 373 21.53 6.53 19.43
N ALA A 374 22.30 7.25 18.61
CA ALA A 374 23.75 7.23 18.64
C ALA A 374 24.35 7.89 19.90
N SER A 375 23.60 8.77 20.58
CA SER A 375 24.03 9.45 21.82
C SER A 375 23.67 8.70 23.10
N THR A 376 22.83 7.66 22.99
CA THR A 376 22.42 6.82 24.13
C THR A 376 23.47 5.72 24.32
N PRO A 377 24.11 5.62 25.51
CA PRO A 377 25.25 4.73 25.76
C PRO A 377 24.87 3.25 25.77
#